data_ff8ec33f538edc98e4da3b2d614f32aa
#
_entry.id   ff8ec33f538edc98e4da3b2d614f32aa
#
_cell.length_a   1.000
_cell.length_b   1.000
_cell.length_c   1.000
_cell.angle_alpha   90.00
_cell.angle_beta   90.00
_cell.angle_gamma   90.00
#
_symmetry.space_group_name_H-M   'P 1'
#
loop_
_entity.id
_entity.type
_entity.pdbx_description
1 polymer ?
#
loop_
_entity_poly.entity_id
_entity_poly.type
_entity_poly.pdbx_seq_one_letter_code
_entity_poly.pdbx_strand_id
1 'polypeptide(L)'
;LEKFHETNYRQGQETQGIKKEIFYWALEFATEYEFDNNSFIYKLKHKIADKLVYITIRENFGVLELIVSGGAAIQPRLARFFNCLGLRIFEGYGLTETSPVIAVSTNEKGGRKVGTVGPPLAGVEVKIDSANNEILCRGKNVMLGYYKAPDLTAEVIDSEGWFHTGDTGKLED
;
A
#
# COMPACT_ATOMS: atom_id res chain seq x y z
N LEU A 1 12.17 0.27 0.96
CA LEU A 1 11.66 -1.05 0.58
C LEU A 1 12.38 -1.59 -0.65
N GLU A 2 12.55 -0.83 -1.73
CA GLU A 2 13.28 -1.25 -2.94
C GLU A 2 14.69 -1.77 -2.63
N LYS A 3 15.49 -0.95 -1.95
CA LYS A 3 16.86 -1.32 -1.57
C LYS A 3 16.94 -2.63 -0.79
N PHE A 4 15.94 -2.88 0.08
CA PHE A 4 15.88 -4.13 0.83
C PHE A 4 15.55 -5.32 -0.07
N HIS A 5 14.57 -5.17 -0.95
CA HIS A 5 14.24 -6.20 -1.94
C HIS A 5 15.46 -6.53 -2.82
N GLU A 6 16.16 -5.53 -3.33
CA GLU A 6 17.39 -5.71 -4.12
C GLU A 6 18.51 -6.40 -3.33
N THR A 7 18.69 -6.01 -2.05
CA THR A 7 19.69 -6.64 -1.20
C THR A 7 19.44 -8.12 -1.01
N ASN A 8 18.19 -8.52 -0.74
CA ASN A 8 17.84 -9.94 -0.63
C ASN A 8 18.01 -10.67 -1.96
N TYR A 9 17.67 -10.02 -3.08
CA TYR A 9 17.89 -10.61 -4.39
C TYR A 9 19.38 -10.88 -4.66
N ARG A 10 20.27 -9.98 -4.25
CA ARG A 10 21.74 -10.16 -4.34
C ARG A 10 22.26 -11.25 -3.41
N GLN A 11 21.74 -11.35 -2.20
CA GLN A 11 22.14 -12.44 -1.27
C GLN A 11 21.88 -13.84 -1.86
N GLY A 12 20.82 -13.99 -2.67
CA GLY A 12 20.59 -15.20 -3.41
C GLY A 12 21.71 -15.58 -4.38
N GLN A 13 22.51 -14.63 -4.86
CA GLN A 13 23.65 -14.89 -5.74
C GLN A 13 24.81 -15.60 -5.01
N GLU A 14 24.92 -15.41 -3.70
CA GLU A 14 25.97 -16.02 -2.86
C GLU A 14 25.64 -17.48 -2.52
N THR A 15 24.38 -17.91 -2.71
CA THR A 15 23.98 -19.30 -2.50
C THR A 15 24.30 -20.15 -3.73
N GLN A 16 24.51 -21.47 -3.52
CA GLN A 16 24.88 -22.40 -4.60
C GLN A 16 23.94 -23.61 -4.66
N GLY A 17 23.87 -24.22 -5.84
CA GLY A 17 23.11 -25.45 -6.08
C GLY A 17 21.62 -25.28 -5.83
N ILE A 18 20.97 -26.33 -5.34
CA ILE A 18 19.52 -26.39 -5.15
C ILE A 18 18.97 -25.31 -4.18
N LYS A 19 19.79 -24.86 -3.25
CA LYS A 19 19.41 -23.79 -2.31
C LYS A 19 19.18 -22.48 -3.04
N LYS A 20 19.99 -22.18 -4.05
CA LYS A 20 19.83 -20.99 -4.90
C LYS A 20 18.53 -21.03 -5.68
N GLU A 21 18.19 -22.18 -6.27
CA GLU A 21 16.95 -22.35 -7.02
C GLU A 21 15.71 -22.17 -6.12
N ILE A 22 15.73 -22.80 -4.94
CA ILE A 22 14.65 -22.65 -3.96
C ILE A 22 14.50 -21.19 -3.51
N PHE A 23 15.60 -20.50 -3.28
CA PHE A 23 15.60 -19.10 -2.86
C PHE A 23 14.95 -18.19 -3.91
N TYR A 24 15.38 -18.30 -5.18
CA TYR A 24 14.80 -17.50 -6.25
C TYR A 24 13.34 -17.87 -6.55
N TRP A 25 13.00 -19.16 -6.52
CA TRP A 25 11.62 -19.58 -6.63
C TRP A 25 10.73 -18.94 -5.54
N ALA A 26 11.20 -18.88 -4.30
CA ALA A 26 10.44 -18.28 -3.22
C ALA A 26 10.30 -16.75 -3.39
N LEU A 27 11.36 -16.07 -3.84
CA LEU A 27 11.29 -14.62 -4.11
C LEU A 27 10.30 -14.32 -5.27
N GLU A 28 10.35 -15.09 -6.34
CA GLU A 28 9.43 -14.94 -7.47
C GLU A 28 7.98 -15.22 -7.03
N PHE A 29 7.74 -16.31 -6.32
CA PHE A 29 6.44 -16.64 -5.75
C PHE A 29 5.89 -15.51 -4.85
N ALA A 30 6.74 -14.81 -4.10
CA ALA A 30 6.32 -13.69 -3.27
C ALA A 30 5.80 -12.49 -4.08
N THR A 31 6.25 -12.31 -5.32
CA THR A 31 5.78 -11.22 -6.18
C THR A 31 4.39 -11.48 -6.78
N GLU A 32 3.91 -12.72 -6.70
CA GLU A 32 2.58 -13.16 -7.15
C GLU A 32 1.56 -13.24 -6.01
N TYR A 33 1.94 -12.77 -4.80
CA TYR A 33 1.08 -12.84 -3.62
C TYR A 33 -0.25 -12.11 -3.83
N GLU A 34 -1.36 -12.78 -3.42
CA GLU A 34 -2.70 -12.22 -3.38
C GLU A 34 -3.34 -12.48 -2.00
N PHE A 35 -3.96 -11.45 -1.41
CA PHE A 35 -4.53 -11.52 -0.05
C PHE A 35 -5.60 -12.59 0.12
N ASP A 36 -6.44 -12.78 -0.90
CA ASP A 36 -7.61 -13.66 -0.84
C ASP A 36 -7.40 -15.00 -1.55
N ASN A 37 -6.15 -15.36 -1.89
CA ASN A 37 -5.88 -16.64 -2.52
C ASN A 37 -6.00 -17.79 -1.52
N ASN A 38 -7.13 -18.49 -1.57
CA ASN A 38 -7.47 -19.59 -0.69
C ASN A 38 -7.18 -20.97 -1.28
N SER A 39 -6.55 -21.08 -2.45
CA SER A 39 -6.16 -22.35 -3.06
C SER A 39 -5.26 -23.17 -2.12
N PHE A 40 -5.58 -24.44 -1.96
CA PHE A 40 -4.79 -25.38 -1.14
C PHE A 40 -3.32 -25.46 -1.63
N ILE A 41 -3.13 -25.53 -2.94
CA ILE A 41 -1.79 -25.59 -3.55
C ILE A 41 -1.00 -24.32 -3.25
N TYR A 42 -1.65 -23.15 -3.34
CA TYR A 42 -1.03 -21.87 -3.03
C TYR A 42 -0.59 -21.82 -1.55
N LYS A 43 -1.47 -22.19 -0.63
CA LYS A 43 -1.17 -22.23 0.82
C LYS A 43 -0.02 -23.20 1.14
N LEU A 44 0.04 -24.34 0.47
CA LEU A 44 1.12 -25.32 0.64
C LEU A 44 2.46 -24.75 0.14
N LYS A 45 2.48 -24.15 -1.06
CA LYS A 45 3.68 -23.50 -1.61
C LYS A 45 4.16 -22.37 -0.70
N HIS A 46 3.23 -21.52 -0.22
CA HIS A 46 3.55 -20.43 0.71
C HIS A 46 4.18 -20.97 2.01
N LYS A 47 3.61 -22.02 2.61
CA LYS A 47 4.14 -22.64 3.83
C LYS A 47 5.56 -23.19 3.62
N ILE A 48 5.84 -23.78 2.46
CA ILE A 48 7.18 -24.29 2.11
C ILE A 48 8.16 -23.11 1.95
N ALA A 49 7.80 -22.10 1.17
CA ALA A 49 8.61 -20.91 0.97
C ALA A 49 8.89 -20.16 2.29
N ASP A 50 7.87 -20.06 3.16
CA ASP A 50 7.97 -19.45 4.47
C ASP A 50 9.02 -20.15 5.33
N LYS A 51 8.93 -21.46 5.47
CA LYS A 51 9.85 -22.26 6.29
C LYS A 51 11.28 -22.26 5.77
N LEU A 52 11.47 -22.25 4.44
CA LEU A 52 12.80 -22.40 3.83
C LEU A 52 13.50 -21.07 3.57
N VAL A 53 12.74 -19.98 3.36
CA VAL A 53 13.29 -18.70 2.89
C VAL A 53 12.79 -17.52 3.70
N TYR A 54 11.46 -17.34 3.85
CA TYR A 54 10.95 -16.09 4.38
C TYR A 54 11.24 -15.86 5.85
N ILE A 55 11.31 -16.93 6.66
CA ILE A 55 11.68 -16.81 8.08
C ILE A 55 13.05 -16.15 8.25
N THR A 56 14.04 -16.55 7.47
CA THR A 56 15.39 -15.97 7.52
C THR A 56 15.39 -14.52 7.04
N ILE A 57 14.58 -14.19 6.03
CA ILE A 57 14.45 -12.80 5.58
C ILE A 57 13.78 -11.93 6.66
N ARG A 58 12.74 -12.45 7.33
CA ARG A 58 12.06 -11.74 8.41
C ARG A 58 12.93 -11.47 9.63
N GLU A 59 13.86 -12.36 9.95
CA GLU A 59 14.81 -12.16 11.07
C GLU A 59 15.60 -10.86 10.94
N ASN A 60 15.86 -10.39 9.72
CA ASN A 60 16.52 -9.11 9.47
C ASN A 60 15.69 -7.88 9.86
N PHE A 61 14.36 -8.04 10.05
CA PHE A 61 13.46 -6.97 10.47
C PHE A 61 13.18 -6.97 11.98
N GLY A 62 13.66 -7.98 12.70
CA GLY A 62 13.42 -8.12 14.14
C GLY A 62 11.91 -8.22 14.45
N VAL A 63 11.42 -7.33 15.31
CA VAL A 63 10.01 -7.31 15.76
C VAL A 63 9.08 -6.44 14.90
N LEU A 64 9.50 -6.08 13.68
CA LEU A 64 8.68 -5.27 12.80
C LEU A 64 7.44 -6.05 12.34
N GLU A 65 6.26 -5.61 12.72
CA GLU A 65 5.00 -6.28 12.40
C GLU A 65 4.21 -5.60 11.28
N LEU A 66 4.43 -4.31 11.11
CA LEU A 66 3.69 -3.54 10.12
C LEU A 66 4.54 -2.41 9.53
N ILE A 67 4.26 -2.07 8.28
CA ILE A 67 4.87 -0.95 7.54
C ILE A 67 3.73 -0.08 7.04
N VAL A 68 3.81 1.23 7.28
CA VAL A 68 2.91 2.20 6.67
C VAL A 68 3.64 2.87 5.51
N SER A 69 3.05 2.83 4.33
CA SER A 69 3.54 3.51 3.13
C SER A 69 2.56 4.62 2.75
N GLY A 70 3.08 5.83 2.56
CA GLY A 70 2.29 7.00 2.16
C GLY A 70 3.16 8.03 1.47
N GLY A 71 2.53 9.06 0.85
CA GLY A 71 3.19 10.11 0.10
C GLY A 71 3.58 9.74 -1.33
N ALA A 72 3.62 8.46 -1.67
CA ALA A 72 3.75 7.94 -3.04
C ALA A 72 3.21 6.51 -3.10
N ALA A 73 2.64 6.13 -4.24
CA ALA A 73 2.16 4.76 -4.45
C ALA A 73 3.33 3.77 -4.37
N ILE A 74 3.16 2.71 -3.58
CA ILE A 74 4.12 1.61 -3.57
C ILE A 74 3.97 0.77 -4.84
N GLN A 75 5.08 0.30 -5.38
CA GLN A 75 5.02 -0.63 -6.51
C GLN A 75 4.27 -1.91 -6.11
N PRO A 76 3.27 -2.37 -6.87
CA PRO A 76 2.48 -3.55 -6.54
C PRO A 76 3.32 -4.79 -6.25
N ARG A 77 4.44 -4.96 -6.98
CA ARG A 77 5.40 -6.03 -6.76
C ARG A 77 5.99 -6.01 -5.35
N LEU A 78 6.35 -4.82 -4.84
CA LEU A 78 6.91 -4.68 -3.49
C LEU A 78 5.83 -4.92 -2.42
N ALA A 79 4.62 -4.40 -2.63
CA ALA A 79 3.51 -4.65 -1.73
C ALA A 79 3.23 -6.15 -1.61
N ARG A 80 3.18 -6.88 -2.73
CA ARG A 80 3.02 -8.34 -2.76
C ARG A 80 4.14 -9.04 -2.01
N PHE A 81 5.38 -8.72 -2.35
CA PHE A 81 6.57 -9.31 -1.75
C PHE A 81 6.57 -9.21 -0.23
N PHE A 82 6.44 -8.00 0.32
CA PHE A 82 6.48 -7.82 1.77
C PHE A 82 5.28 -8.43 2.49
N ASN A 83 4.07 -8.34 1.93
CA ASN A 83 2.91 -8.99 2.51
C ASN A 83 3.04 -10.52 2.48
N CYS A 84 3.61 -11.11 1.42
CA CYS A 84 3.90 -12.55 1.35
C CYS A 84 4.88 -12.99 2.44
N LEU A 85 5.87 -12.17 2.76
CA LEU A 85 6.79 -12.40 3.86
C LEU A 85 6.14 -12.28 5.25
N GLY A 86 4.87 -11.88 5.34
CA GLY A 86 4.18 -11.62 6.60
C GLY A 86 4.44 -10.23 7.20
N LEU A 87 5.17 -9.37 6.48
CA LEU A 87 5.38 -7.96 6.85
C LEU A 87 4.22 -7.15 6.27
N ARG A 88 3.23 -6.85 7.10
CA ARG A 88 2.00 -6.18 6.65
C ARG A 88 2.27 -4.78 6.18
N ILE A 89 2.02 -4.50 4.89
CA ILE A 89 2.07 -3.16 4.34
C ILE A 89 0.65 -2.57 4.34
N PHE A 90 0.54 -1.39 4.92
CA PHE A 90 -0.64 -0.54 4.86
C PHE A 90 -0.33 0.67 4.01
N GLU A 91 -1.13 0.91 3.01
CA GLU A 91 -1.02 2.09 2.17
C GLU A 91 -1.97 3.16 2.66
N GLY A 92 -1.50 4.40 2.70
CA GLY A 92 -2.31 5.57 3.05
C GLY A 92 -2.21 6.63 1.96
N TYR A 93 -3.33 7.31 1.72
CA TYR A 93 -3.43 8.42 0.79
C TYR A 93 -3.97 9.67 1.48
N GLY A 94 -3.38 10.80 1.14
CA GLY A 94 -3.81 12.10 1.57
C GLY A 94 -2.73 13.16 1.39
N LEU A 95 -3.08 14.38 1.72
CA LEU A 95 -2.29 15.58 1.53
C LEU A 95 -2.15 16.34 2.86
N THR A 96 -1.23 17.27 2.95
CA THR A 96 -1.11 18.17 4.11
C THR A 96 -2.43 18.88 4.39
N GLU A 97 -3.14 19.27 3.35
CA GLU A 97 -4.46 19.90 3.36
C GLU A 97 -5.57 19.01 3.93
N THR A 98 -5.31 17.73 4.12
CA THR A 98 -6.30 16.77 4.64
C THR A 98 -5.89 16.14 5.97
N SER A 99 -4.95 16.70 6.69
CA SER A 99 -4.52 16.44 8.09
C SER A 99 -4.13 15.00 8.45
N PRO A 100 -3.26 14.33 7.79
CA PRO A 100 -2.88 14.30 6.38
C PRO A 100 -3.58 13.18 5.57
N VAL A 101 -4.58 12.45 6.13
CA VAL A 101 -5.08 11.19 5.58
C VAL A 101 -6.52 11.33 5.09
N ILE A 102 -6.77 10.86 3.88
CA ILE A 102 -8.10 10.68 3.28
C ILE A 102 -8.53 9.21 3.39
N ALA A 103 -7.64 8.30 3.01
CA ALA A 103 -7.89 6.86 2.96
C ALA A 103 -6.69 6.08 3.48
N VAL A 104 -6.93 4.92 4.08
CA VAL A 104 -5.87 4.02 4.55
C VAL A 104 -6.33 2.57 4.53
N SER A 105 -5.44 1.68 4.12
CA SER A 105 -5.66 0.23 4.19
C SER A 105 -5.98 -0.21 5.61
N THR A 106 -6.88 -1.19 5.76
CA THR A 106 -7.26 -1.75 7.07
C THR A 106 -7.09 -3.27 7.10
N ASN A 107 -7.13 -3.87 8.29
CA ASN A 107 -7.11 -5.33 8.45
C ASN A 107 -8.48 -5.99 8.22
N GLU A 108 -9.53 -5.20 8.02
CA GLU A 108 -10.85 -5.69 7.75
C GLU A 108 -10.91 -6.37 6.37
N LYS A 109 -11.88 -7.28 6.22
CA LYS A 109 -12.08 -7.98 4.94
C LYS A 109 -12.38 -6.96 3.83
N GLY A 110 -11.60 -7.00 2.75
CA GLY A 110 -11.68 -6.03 1.65
C GLY A 110 -10.96 -4.71 1.91
N GLY A 111 -10.46 -4.45 3.13
CA GLY A 111 -9.77 -3.21 3.49
C GLY A 111 -8.34 -3.10 2.98
N ARG A 112 -7.78 -4.17 2.40
CA ARG A 112 -6.47 -4.19 1.73
C ARG A 112 -6.57 -4.90 0.39
N LYS A 113 -6.13 -4.23 -0.65
CA LYS A 113 -5.99 -4.77 -2.00
C LYS A 113 -4.72 -4.20 -2.61
N VAL A 114 -3.92 -5.02 -3.25
CA VAL A 114 -2.67 -4.53 -3.87
C VAL A 114 -2.97 -3.48 -4.93
N GLY A 115 -2.28 -2.35 -4.85
CA GLY A 115 -2.46 -1.22 -5.76
C GLY A 115 -3.61 -0.28 -5.38
N THR A 116 -4.15 -0.42 -4.17
CA THR A 116 -5.15 0.53 -3.63
C THR A 116 -4.68 1.10 -2.29
N VAL A 117 -5.19 2.27 -1.97
CA VAL A 117 -4.90 2.97 -0.70
C VAL A 117 -5.87 2.60 0.43
N GLY A 118 -6.80 1.68 0.17
CA GLY A 118 -7.81 1.28 1.15
C GLY A 118 -9.04 2.19 1.18
N PRO A 119 -9.97 1.94 2.11
CA PRO A 119 -11.20 2.72 2.25
C PRO A 119 -10.93 4.13 2.83
N PRO A 120 -11.82 5.10 2.55
CA PRO A 120 -11.80 6.40 3.23
C PRO A 120 -11.90 6.25 4.75
N LEU A 121 -11.30 7.18 5.47
CA LEU A 121 -11.44 7.25 6.93
C LEU A 121 -12.89 7.52 7.33
N ALA A 122 -13.27 7.04 8.50
CA ALA A 122 -14.60 7.29 9.06
C ALA A 122 -14.86 8.81 9.17
N GLY A 123 -15.96 9.26 8.57
CA GLY A 123 -16.33 10.68 8.53
C GLY A 123 -15.66 11.50 7.44
N VAL A 124 -14.95 10.85 6.52
CA VAL A 124 -14.43 11.44 5.29
C VAL A 124 -15.25 10.94 4.11
N GLU A 125 -15.84 11.85 3.38
CA GLU A 125 -16.54 11.57 2.13
C GLU A 125 -15.56 11.70 0.96
N VAL A 126 -15.62 10.77 0.02
CA VAL A 126 -14.78 10.78 -1.19
C VAL A 126 -15.68 10.58 -2.41
N LYS A 127 -15.46 11.37 -3.44
CA LYS A 127 -16.06 11.17 -4.77
C LYS A 127 -15.01 11.36 -5.86
N ILE A 128 -15.29 10.82 -7.03
CA ILE A 128 -14.46 11.03 -8.23
C ILE A 128 -15.24 11.96 -9.16
N ASP A 129 -14.61 13.06 -9.56
CA ASP A 129 -15.16 13.94 -10.56
C ASP A 129 -15.23 13.22 -11.92
N SER A 130 -16.42 13.18 -12.49
CA SER A 130 -16.67 12.50 -13.76
C SER A 130 -16.02 13.18 -14.97
N ALA A 131 -15.66 14.46 -14.85
CA ALA A 131 -15.09 15.24 -15.96
C ALA A 131 -13.59 14.95 -16.16
N ASN A 132 -12.85 14.76 -15.08
CA ASN A 132 -11.38 14.67 -15.11
C ASN A 132 -10.81 13.53 -14.27
N ASN A 133 -11.66 12.71 -13.61
CA ASN A 133 -11.31 11.65 -12.66
C ASN A 133 -10.55 12.16 -11.42
N GLU A 134 -10.70 13.43 -11.07
CA GLU A 134 -10.10 13.99 -9.88
C GLU A 134 -10.74 13.41 -8.61
N ILE A 135 -9.91 13.14 -7.61
CA ILE A 135 -10.35 12.74 -6.28
C ILE A 135 -10.79 13.99 -5.53
N LEU A 136 -12.04 14.02 -5.11
CA LEU A 136 -12.58 15.06 -4.25
C LEU A 136 -12.87 14.49 -2.88
N CYS A 137 -12.54 15.23 -1.82
CA CYS A 137 -12.88 14.80 -0.46
C CYS A 137 -13.54 15.90 0.35
N ARG A 138 -14.36 15.48 1.31
CA ARG A 138 -15.04 16.37 2.26
C ARG A 138 -15.07 15.73 3.63
N GLY A 139 -14.72 16.47 4.68
CA GLY A 139 -14.72 15.98 6.04
C GLY A 139 -13.98 16.91 7.00
N LYS A 140 -13.96 16.51 8.27
CA LYS A 140 -13.29 17.28 9.34
C LYS A 140 -11.75 17.27 9.22
N ASN A 141 -11.21 16.40 8.38
CA ASN A 141 -9.78 16.33 8.07
C ASN A 141 -9.33 17.38 7.08
N VAL A 142 -10.25 18.00 6.31
CA VAL A 142 -9.92 19.08 5.35
C VAL A 142 -9.53 20.35 6.10
N MET A 143 -8.46 20.99 5.64
CA MET A 143 -7.97 22.26 6.20
C MET A 143 -9.04 23.36 6.18
N LEU A 144 -8.91 24.36 7.02
CA LEU A 144 -9.75 25.56 6.99
C LEU A 144 -9.40 26.49 5.80
N GLY A 145 -8.19 26.37 5.27
CA GLY A 145 -7.71 27.16 4.14
C GLY A 145 -6.22 27.48 4.25
N TYR A 146 -5.67 28.07 3.21
CA TYR A 146 -4.32 28.57 3.18
C TYR A 146 -4.18 29.86 3.96
N TYR A 147 -3.15 29.97 4.78
CA TYR A 147 -2.92 31.13 5.64
C TYR A 147 -2.77 32.42 4.84
N LYS A 148 -3.63 33.42 5.13
CA LYS A 148 -3.69 34.70 4.45
C LYS A 148 -3.86 34.66 2.92
N ALA A 149 -4.39 33.52 2.39
CA ALA A 149 -4.59 33.33 0.96
C ALA A 149 -6.01 32.78 0.67
N PRO A 150 -7.07 33.61 0.92
CA PRO A 150 -8.45 33.15 0.71
C PRO A 150 -8.74 32.83 -0.76
N ASP A 151 -8.12 33.52 -1.71
CA ASP A 151 -8.33 33.29 -3.13
C ASP A 151 -7.82 31.89 -3.53
N LEU A 152 -6.59 31.50 -3.07
CA LEU A 152 -6.06 30.16 -3.30
C LEU A 152 -6.88 29.09 -2.58
N THR A 153 -7.48 29.43 -1.43
CA THR A 153 -8.38 28.49 -0.74
C THR A 153 -9.64 28.24 -1.56
N ALA A 154 -10.21 29.28 -2.16
CA ALA A 154 -11.41 29.16 -2.99
C ALA A 154 -11.16 28.41 -4.31
N GLU A 155 -9.91 28.32 -4.77
CA GLU A 155 -9.54 27.52 -5.94
C GLU A 155 -9.58 26.00 -5.65
N VAL A 156 -9.34 25.60 -4.39
CA VAL A 156 -9.21 24.19 -4.02
C VAL A 156 -10.34 23.68 -3.11
N ILE A 157 -11.15 24.56 -2.51
CA ILE A 157 -12.34 24.17 -1.73
C ILE A 157 -13.55 24.88 -2.34
N ASP A 158 -14.45 24.08 -2.91
CA ASP A 158 -15.63 24.60 -3.56
C ASP A 158 -16.72 25.06 -2.56
N SER A 159 -17.79 25.67 -3.07
CA SER A 159 -18.92 26.21 -2.28
C SER A 159 -19.69 25.11 -1.52
N GLU A 160 -19.58 23.86 -1.90
CA GLU A 160 -20.18 22.69 -1.22
C GLU A 160 -19.25 22.06 -0.17
N GLY A 161 -18.03 22.61 -0.01
CA GLY A 161 -17.02 22.14 0.92
C GLY A 161 -16.22 20.94 0.43
N TRP A 162 -16.22 20.64 -0.87
CA TRP A 162 -15.35 19.64 -1.45
C TRP A 162 -13.96 20.21 -1.71
N PHE A 163 -12.95 19.51 -1.20
CA PHE A 163 -11.56 19.80 -1.47
C PHE A 163 -11.13 19.06 -2.75
N HIS A 164 -10.59 19.81 -3.69
CA HIS A 164 -10.01 19.37 -4.94
C HIS A 164 -8.56 18.97 -4.71
N THR A 165 -8.25 17.69 -4.79
CA THR A 165 -6.91 17.19 -4.42
C THR A 165 -5.86 17.44 -5.50
N GLY A 166 -6.27 17.65 -6.75
CA GLY A 166 -5.38 17.66 -7.91
C GLY A 166 -4.89 16.28 -8.34
N ASP A 167 -5.23 15.22 -7.59
CA ASP A 167 -4.85 13.85 -7.90
C ASP A 167 -6.01 13.14 -8.61
N THR A 168 -5.67 12.22 -9.52
CA THR A 168 -6.67 11.39 -10.21
C THR A 168 -6.76 10.00 -9.59
N GLY A 169 -7.97 9.42 -9.62
CA GLY A 169 -8.20 8.10 -9.06
C GLY A 169 -9.50 7.46 -9.52
N LYS A 170 -9.80 6.31 -8.93
CA LYS A 170 -11.08 5.62 -9.09
C LYS A 170 -11.50 4.98 -7.78
N LEU A 171 -12.79 4.86 -7.57
CA LEU A 171 -13.35 4.01 -6.53
C LEU A 171 -13.54 2.60 -7.10
N GLU A 172 -13.19 1.59 -6.31
CA GLU A 172 -13.46 0.19 -6.60
C GLU A 172 -14.48 -0.33 -5.58
N ASP A 173 -15.40 -1.17 -6.03
CA ASP A 173 -16.42 -1.84 -5.21
C ASP A 173 -15.80 -2.90 -4.28
#